data_ff79fba99f9d78fe2f87f0219d273f80
#
_entry.id   ff79fba99f9d78fe2f87f0219d273f80
#
_cell.length_a   1.000
_cell.length_b   1.000
_cell.length_c   1.000
_cell.angle_alpha   90.00
_cell.angle_beta   90.00
_cell.angle_gamma   90.00
#
_symmetry.space_group_name_H-M   'P 1'
#
loop_
_entity.id
_entity.type
_entity.pdbx_description
1 polymer ?
#
loop_
_entity_poly.entity_id
_entity_poly.type
_entity_poly.pdbx_seq_one_letter_code
_entity_poly.pdbx_strand_id
1 'polypeptide(L)'
;FRDCNGNTRRDFLKVGALGTTSLTLSNLMRARTEAVNGRASLPDTSVIWVWLGGGPTHVETFDPKMTAPKEYRSVTGEVSTNLPGVTLGGTFTKMATVADKMAIVRSFAHTNSGHGGGTHWLMTGYDNRNIDNGGLPSRPSMGSIVSRIRGSNHPRTGMPTYVRLGGIGSDGAAFLGSANSPFDPAGQARKNMALTVKHNRLDNRRSLLSGLDNINRQVDSTGLMEGLDAFEQQAFSLVLSRSQRAFELKNEDPRVSSLYGSGLGQQMLRARRLVEAGAGFVTVSYGGWDMHGKIEESMRKTSAQLDHAVHALIEDLNQRSMDRNVLVVI
;
A
#
# COMPACT_ATOMS: atom_id res chain seq x y z
N PHE A 1 -1.11 -30.22 -25.26
CA PHE A 1 -0.26 -29.70 -24.18
C PHE A 1 -1.15 -29.36 -23.00
N ARG A 2 -0.92 -29.96 -21.85
CA ARG A 2 -1.59 -29.64 -20.58
C ARG A 2 -0.52 -29.08 -19.64
N ASP A 3 -0.90 -28.12 -18.79
CA ASP A 3 -0.03 -27.63 -17.72
C ASP A 3 0.08 -28.67 -16.58
N CYS A 4 0.90 -28.37 -15.56
CA CYS A 4 1.13 -29.24 -14.41
C CYS A 4 -0.14 -29.52 -13.58
N ASN A 5 -1.22 -28.74 -13.78
CA ASN A 5 -2.52 -28.87 -13.10
C ASN A 5 -3.56 -29.49 -14.02
N GLY A 6 -3.17 -29.99 -15.23
CA GLY A 6 -4.06 -30.66 -16.16
C GLY A 6 -4.90 -29.73 -17.06
N ASN A 7 -4.74 -28.40 -16.97
CA ASN A 7 -5.47 -27.44 -17.78
C ASN A 7 -4.96 -27.43 -19.23
N THR A 8 -5.87 -27.28 -20.17
CA THR A 8 -5.52 -27.17 -21.59
C THR A 8 -5.38 -25.70 -22.00
N ARG A 9 -4.67 -25.42 -23.13
CA ARG A 9 -4.63 -24.07 -23.74
C ARG A 9 -6.04 -23.50 -23.98
N ARG A 10 -7.00 -24.37 -24.24
CA ARG A 10 -8.39 -23.97 -24.46
C ARG A 10 -9.06 -23.51 -23.18
N ASP A 11 -8.72 -24.10 -22.04
CA ASP A 11 -9.23 -23.68 -20.73
C ASP A 11 -8.62 -22.35 -20.31
N PHE A 12 -7.31 -22.16 -20.57
CA PHE A 12 -6.64 -20.87 -20.39
C PHE A 12 -7.26 -19.76 -21.24
N LEU A 13 -7.57 -20.05 -22.51
CA LEU A 13 -8.24 -19.09 -23.41
C LEU A 13 -9.69 -18.80 -22.97
N LYS A 14 -10.41 -19.78 -22.42
CA LYS A 14 -11.76 -19.56 -21.86
C LYS A 14 -11.71 -18.66 -20.63
N VAL A 15 -10.78 -18.89 -19.70
CA VAL A 15 -10.57 -18.04 -18.53
C VAL A 15 -10.12 -16.63 -18.97
N GLY A 16 -9.23 -16.53 -19.97
CA GLY A 16 -8.82 -15.27 -20.57
C GLY A 16 -9.98 -14.52 -21.22
N ALA A 17 -10.82 -15.22 -21.99
CA ALA A 17 -11.99 -14.63 -22.64
C ALA A 17 -13.05 -14.16 -21.63
N LEU A 18 -13.27 -14.91 -20.53
CA LEU A 18 -14.15 -14.49 -19.44
C LEU A 18 -13.58 -13.29 -18.69
N GLY A 19 -12.25 -13.23 -18.52
CA GLY A 19 -11.56 -12.10 -17.92
C GLY A 19 -11.59 -10.83 -18.77
N THR A 20 -11.54 -10.96 -20.10
CA THR A 20 -11.56 -9.80 -21.01
C THR A 20 -12.95 -9.19 -21.21
N THR A 21 -14.02 -9.94 -20.96
CA THR A 21 -15.39 -9.46 -21.19
C THR A 21 -16.08 -8.86 -19.98
N SER A 22 -15.63 -9.14 -18.75
CA SER A 22 -16.37 -8.71 -17.56
C SER A 22 -15.57 -8.06 -16.41
N LEU A 23 -14.24 -8.19 -16.37
CA LEU A 23 -13.44 -7.72 -15.23
C LEU A 23 -12.26 -6.80 -15.60
N THR A 24 -12.37 -6.07 -16.70
CA THR A 24 -11.35 -5.05 -17.00
C THR A 24 -11.50 -3.86 -16.07
N LEU A 25 -10.39 -3.16 -15.77
CA LEU A 25 -10.40 -1.93 -14.98
C LEU A 25 -11.39 -0.89 -15.55
N SER A 26 -11.52 -0.83 -16.88
CA SER A 26 -12.50 0.02 -17.55
C SER A 26 -13.94 -0.39 -17.24
N ASN A 27 -14.26 -1.68 -17.22
CA ASN A 27 -15.60 -2.15 -16.85
C ASN A 27 -15.90 -1.95 -15.36
N LEU A 28 -14.90 -2.09 -14.49
CA LEU A 28 -15.02 -1.77 -13.06
C LEU A 28 -15.27 -0.26 -12.86
N MET A 29 -14.54 0.59 -13.57
CA MET A 29 -14.74 2.04 -13.54
C MET A 29 -16.09 2.45 -14.12
N ARG A 30 -16.53 1.80 -15.19
CA ARG A 30 -17.85 2.01 -15.80
C ARG A 30 -18.97 1.58 -14.85
N ALA A 31 -18.86 0.40 -14.22
CA ALA A 31 -19.79 -0.07 -13.22
C ALA A 31 -19.86 0.87 -12.01
N ARG A 32 -18.72 1.46 -11.57
CA ARG A 32 -18.69 2.49 -10.54
C ARG A 32 -19.39 3.77 -10.96
N THR A 33 -19.18 4.22 -12.18
CA THR A 33 -19.84 5.41 -12.72
C THR A 33 -21.35 5.18 -12.87
N GLU A 34 -21.77 4.01 -13.33
CA GLU A 34 -23.17 3.62 -13.42
C GLU A 34 -23.82 3.46 -12.03
N ALA A 35 -23.09 2.92 -11.05
CA ALA A 35 -23.55 2.83 -9.66
C ALA A 35 -23.70 4.22 -8.99
N VAL A 36 -22.81 5.15 -9.28
CA VAL A 36 -22.91 6.55 -8.81
C VAL A 36 -24.15 7.23 -9.42
N ASN A 37 -24.40 7.02 -10.71
CA ASN A 37 -25.58 7.53 -11.41
C ASN A 37 -26.88 6.81 -10.97
N GLY A 38 -26.78 5.55 -10.50
CA GLY A 38 -27.90 4.73 -10.01
C GLY A 38 -28.17 4.80 -8.49
N ARG A 39 -27.59 5.75 -7.75
CA ARG A 39 -27.73 5.93 -6.28
C ARG A 39 -27.16 4.82 -5.38
N ALA A 40 -26.48 3.82 -5.89
CA ALA A 40 -25.72 2.89 -5.09
C ALA A 40 -24.23 3.29 -5.15
N SER A 41 -23.77 4.14 -4.23
CA SER A 41 -22.33 4.37 -4.10
C SER A 41 -21.67 3.07 -3.65
N LEU A 42 -20.86 2.46 -4.52
CA LEU A 42 -19.97 1.40 -4.07
C LEU A 42 -19.06 2.00 -2.99
N PRO A 43 -18.89 1.32 -1.87
CA PRO A 43 -18.01 1.79 -0.81
C PRO A 43 -16.60 2.02 -1.39
N ASP A 44 -15.96 3.11 -0.99
CA ASP A 44 -14.60 3.41 -1.38
C ASP A 44 -13.68 2.28 -0.92
N THR A 45 -13.04 1.62 -1.87
CA THR A 45 -12.06 0.58 -1.58
C THR A 45 -10.72 1.23 -1.26
N SER A 46 -10.02 0.71 -0.25
CA SER A 46 -8.68 1.14 0.13
C SER A 46 -7.67 0.01 -0.03
N VAL A 47 -6.40 0.37 -0.17
CA VAL A 47 -5.29 -0.59 -0.25
C VAL A 47 -4.32 -0.33 0.88
N ILE A 48 -3.93 -1.39 1.58
CA ILE A 48 -2.76 -1.41 2.46
C ILE A 48 -1.70 -2.25 1.75
N TRP A 49 -0.62 -1.59 1.32
CA TRP A 49 0.49 -2.23 0.62
C TRP A 49 1.65 -2.44 1.59
N VAL A 50 1.93 -3.70 1.92
CA VAL A 50 3.02 -4.09 2.82
C VAL A 50 4.25 -4.38 1.98
N TRP A 51 5.24 -3.50 2.03
CA TRP A 51 6.46 -3.62 1.28
C TRP A 51 7.54 -4.34 2.07
N LEU A 52 7.97 -5.49 1.58
CA LEU A 52 9.07 -6.27 2.14
C LEU A 52 10.38 -5.90 1.43
N GLY A 53 11.07 -4.88 1.97
CA GLY A 53 12.27 -4.32 1.34
C GLY A 53 13.48 -5.26 1.43
N GLY A 54 14.09 -5.54 0.28
CA GLY A 54 15.28 -6.38 0.16
C GLY A 54 15.06 -7.65 -0.67
N GLY A 55 13.83 -8.03 -0.97
CA GLY A 55 13.51 -9.19 -1.81
C GLY A 55 13.41 -10.51 -1.01
N PRO A 56 12.31 -10.69 -0.25
CA PRO A 56 12.07 -11.94 0.47
C PRO A 56 11.99 -13.11 -0.50
N THR A 57 12.63 -14.22 -0.16
CA THR A 57 12.54 -15.43 -0.98
C THR A 57 11.15 -16.06 -0.88
N HIS A 58 10.55 -16.38 -2.03
CA HIS A 58 9.25 -17.07 -2.09
C HIS A 58 9.29 -18.44 -1.44
N VAL A 59 10.47 -19.10 -1.46
CA VAL A 59 10.68 -20.43 -0.88
C VAL A 59 10.50 -20.43 0.64
N GLU A 60 10.93 -19.38 1.32
CA GLU A 60 10.78 -19.24 2.77
C GLU A 60 9.45 -18.58 3.18
N THR A 61 8.64 -18.14 2.23
CA THR A 61 7.39 -17.41 2.51
C THR A 61 6.14 -18.16 2.03
N PHE A 62 5.74 -17.97 0.79
CA PHE A 62 4.45 -18.43 0.31
C PHE A 62 4.50 -19.69 -0.58
N ASP A 63 5.71 -20.21 -0.88
CA ASP A 63 5.90 -21.37 -1.76
C ASP A 63 7.08 -22.25 -1.32
N PRO A 64 6.97 -22.99 -0.20
CA PRO A 64 8.08 -23.68 0.46
C PRO A 64 8.70 -24.83 -0.35
N LYS A 65 8.04 -25.33 -1.41
CA LYS A 65 8.56 -26.32 -2.36
C LYS A 65 9.15 -27.58 -1.71
N MET A 66 8.54 -28.11 -0.66
CA MET A 66 9.09 -29.23 0.12
C MET A 66 9.31 -30.52 -0.66
N THR A 67 8.69 -30.67 -1.83
CA THR A 67 8.91 -31.80 -2.75
C THR A 67 10.13 -31.61 -3.68
N ALA A 68 10.72 -30.41 -3.68
CA ALA A 68 11.93 -30.14 -4.46
C ALA A 68 13.19 -30.73 -3.79
N PRO A 69 14.31 -30.88 -4.53
CA PRO A 69 15.61 -31.20 -3.96
C PRO A 69 15.99 -30.24 -2.83
N LYS A 70 16.84 -30.72 -1.90
CA LYS A 70 17.22 -29.99 -0.68
C LYS A 70 17.70 -28.55 -0.93
N GLU A 71 18.37 -28.34 -2.05
CA GLU A 71 18.98 -27.07 -2.45
C GLU A 71 17.94 -26.02 -2.89
N TYR A 72 16.69 -26.43 -3.19
CA TYR A 72 15.65 -25.60 -3.76
C TYR A 72 14.39 -25.51 -2.89
N ARG A 73 14.37 -26.17 -1.73
CA ARG A 73 13.24 -26.14 -0.80
C ARG A 73 13.51 -25.26 0.42
N SER A 74 12.47 -24.89 1.15
CA SER A 74 12.59 -24.12 2.36
C SER A 74 13.51 -24.77 3.39
N VAL A 75 14.38 -23.96 3.98
CA VAL A 75 15.24 -24.39 5.12
C VAL A 75 14.50 -24.29 6.45
N THR A 76 13.46 -23.46 6.52
CA THR A 76 12.60 -23.34 7.70
C THR A 76 11.46 -24.37 7.71
N GLY A 77 11.32 -25.14 6.63
CA GLY A 77 10.24 -26.12 6.46
C GLY A 77 8.93 -25.47 6.00
N GLU A 78 7.84 -26.16 6.25
CA GLU A 78 6.50 -25.67 5.91
C GLU A 78 5.54 -25.82 7.09
N VAL A 79 4.47 -25.03 7.08
CA VAL A 79 3.32 -25.12 7.98
C VAL A 79 2.04 -25.30 7.17
N SER A 80 1.21 -26.26 7.58
CA SER A 80 -0.13 -26.45 6.98
C SER A 80 -1.04 -25.29 7.34
N THR A 81 -1.82 -24.84 6.37
CA THR A 81 -2.82 -23.79 6.58
C THR A 81 -4.19 -24.38 6.94
N ASN A 82 -5.16 -23.51 7.24
CA ASN A 82 -6.56 -23.93 7.40
C ASN A 82 -7.25 -24.31 6.07
N LEU A 83 -6.54 -24.20 4.93
CA LEU A 83 -6.98 -24.68 3.62
C LEU A 83 -6.28 -26.01 3.30
N PRO A 84 -7.02 -27.11 3.03
CA PRO A 84 -6.40 -28.40 2.69
C PRO A 84 -5.46 -28.30 1.48
N GLY A 85 -4.26 -28.85 1.62
CA GLY A 85 -3.25 -28.90 0.55
C GLY A 85 -2.50 -27.57 0.30
N VAL A 86 -2.77 -26.54 1.08
CA VAL A 86 -2.03 -25.26 1.01
C VAL A 86 -1.10 -25.15 2.20
N THR A 87 0.18 -24.89 1.92
CA THR A 87 1.22 -24.68 2.94
C THR A 87 1.91 -23.33 2.75
N LEU A 88 2.42 -22.78 3.83
CA LEU A 88 3.30 -21.60 3.88
C LEU A 88 4.66 -22.00 4.43
N GLY A 89 5.68 -21.12 4.31
CA GLY A 89 6.97 -21.31 4.95
C GLY A 89 6.83 -21.51 6.46
N GLY A 90 7.67 -22.37 7.05
CA GLY A 90 7.52 -22.89 8.41
C GLY A 90 7.46 -21.84 9.53
N THR A 91 7.78 -20.59 9.22
CA THR A 91 7.76 -19.47 10.18
C THR A 91 6.42 -18.69 10.19
N PHE A 92 5.48 -18.99 9.28
CA PHE A 92 4.20 -18.26 9.13
C PHE A 92 3.03 -18.97 9.82
N THR A 93 3.20 -19.29 11.09
CA THR A 93 2.23 -20.11 11.85
C THR A 93 0.90 -19.43 12.11
N LYS A 94 0.90 -18.11 12.29
CA LYS A 94 -0.33 -17.33 12.52
C LYS A 94 -1.07 -17.03 11.23
N MET A 95 -0.34 -16.58 10.18
CA MET A 95 -0.96 -16.37 8.87
C MET A 95 -1.56 -17.65 8.30
N ALA A 96 -0.99 -18.82 8.59
CA ALA A 96 -1.53 -20.11 8.21
C ALA A 96 -2.96 -20.35 8.73
N THR A 97 -3.31 -19.77 9.88
CA THR A 97 -4.67 -19.93 10.47
C THR A 97 -5.74 -19.06 9.80
N VAL A 98 -5.33 -18.10 8.97
CA VAL A 98 -6.22 -17.16 8.26
C VAL A 98 -6.05 -17.23 6.74
N ALA A 99 -5.50 -18.33 6.23
CA ALA A 99 -5.24 -18.50 4.80
C ALA A 99 -6.54 -18.55 3.96
N ASP A 100 -7.66 -18.92 4.56
CA ASP A 100 -8.99 -18.84 3.95
C ASP A 100 -9.43 -17.43 3.59
N LYS A 101 -8.80 -16.41 4.19
CA LYS A 101 -9.00 -14.97 3.89
C LYS A 101 -7.94 -14.41 2.92
N MET A 102 -7.09 -15.26 2.35
CA MET A 102 -5.96 -14.88 1.52
C MET A 102 -6.08 -15.45 0.10
N ALA A 103 -5.56 -14.72 -0.88
CA ALA A 103 -5.29 -15.22 -2.22
C ALA A 103 -3.77 -15.22 -2.45
N ILE A 104 -3.20 -16.38 -2.72
CA ILE A 104 -1.75 -16.55 -2.91
C ILE A 104 -1.44 -16.70 -4.39
N VAL A 105 -0.72 -15.73 -4.97
CA VAL A 105 -0.32 -15.72 -6.38
C VAL A 105 1.14 -16.16 -6.50
N ARG A 106 1.39 -17.45 -6.77
CA ARG A 106 2.74 -18.03 -6.88
C ARG A 106 3.38 -17.86 -8.27
N SER A 107 2.60 -17.44 -9.27
CA SER A 107 3.06 -17.27 -10.66
C SER A 107 3.58 -15.86 -10.96
N PHE A 108 3.60 -14.96 -9.98
CA PHE A 108 4.12 -13.61 -10.16
C PHE A 108 5.64 -13.65 -10.33
N ALA A 109 6.16 -13.06 -11.42
CA ALA A 109 7.58 -13.01 -11.71
C ALA A 109 7.94 -11.77 -12.53
N HIS A 110 9.16 -11.30 -12.41
CA HIS A 110 9.75 -10.25 -13.23
C HIS A 110 11.22 -10.56 -13.54
N THR A 111 11.84 -9.83 -14.46
CA THR A 111 13.21 -10.11 -14.96
C THR A 111 14.26 -9.13 -14.45
N ASN A 112 13.92 -8.21 -13.54
CA ASN A 112 14.85 -7.26 -12.96
C ASN A 112 15.26 -7.70 -11.54
N SER A 113 16.52 -8.07 -11.35
CA SER A 113 17.09 -8.52 -10.08
C SER A 113 17.72 -7.39 -9.24
N GLY A 114 17.82 -6.18 -9.76
CA GLY A 114 18.34 -5.02 -9.01
C GLY A 114 17.32 -4.50 -8.00
N HIS A 115 17.79 -4.05 -6.83
CA HIS A 115 16.89 -3.53 -5.79
C HIS A 115 16.08 -2.31 -6.27
N GLY A 116 16.73 -1.33 -6.89
CA GLY A 116 16.08 -0.12 -7.38
C GLY A 116 15.12 -0.39 -8.54
N GLY A 117 15.61 -1.10 -9.55
CA GLY A 117 14.83 -1.45 -10.74
C GLY A 117 13.67 -2.39 -10.44
N GLY A 118 13.88 -3.41 -9.60
CA GLY A 118 12.83 -4.31 -9.13
C GLY A 118 11.77 -3.57 -8.31
N THR A 119 12.18 -2.68 -7.40
CA THR A 119 11.25 -1.82 -6.65
C THR A 119 10.42 -0.93 -7.58
N HIS A 120 11.07 -0.31 -8.57
CA HIS A 120 10.35 0.52 -9.54
C HIS A 120 9.33 -0.31 -10.33
N TRP A 121 9.70 -1.52 -10.75
CA TRP A 121 8.78 -2.40 -11.47
C TRP A 121 7.55 -2.76 -10.64
N LEU A 122 7.75 -3.18 -9.39
CA LEU A 122 6.64 -3.54 -8.50
C LEU A 122 5.75 -2.35 -8.14
N MET A 123 6.33 -1.18 -7.92
CA MET A 123 5.57 0.02 -7.54
C MET A 123 4.84 0.69 -8.70
N THR A 124 5.29 0.47 -9.95
CA THR A 124 4.80 1.23 -11.12
C THR A 124 4.26 0.36 -12.25
N GLY A 125 4.61 -0.93 -12.31
CA GLY A 125 4.33 -1.83 -13.42
C GLY A 125 5.28 -1.68 -14.62
N TYR A 126 6.34 -0.87 -14.50
CA TYR A 126 7.27 -0.58 -15.61
C TYR A 126 8.72 -0.87 -15.22
N ASP A 127 9.47 -1.49 -16.14
CA ASP A 127 10.92 -1.66 -15.97
C ASP A 127 11.65 -0.30 -16.06
N ASN A 128 12.64 -0.11 -15.19
CA ASN A 128 13.56 1.02 -15.26
C ASN A 128 14.92 0.62 -14.64
N ARG A 129 15.75 -0.02 -15.44
CA ARG A 129 17.08 -0.48 -15.01
C ARG A 129 18.05 0.66 -14.71
N ASN A 130 17.80 1.87 -15.19
CA ASN A 130 18.66 3.02 -14.93
C ASN A 130 18.66 3.43 -13.44
N ILE A 131 17.64 3.06 -12.68
CA ILE A 131 17.57 3.34 -11.23
C ILE A 131 18.74 2.68 -10.47
N ASP A 132 19.11 1.46 -10.84
CA ASP A 132 20.22 0.75 -10.21
C ASP A 132 21.59 1.44 -10.46
N ASN A 133 21.64 2.33 -11.45
CA ASN A 133 22.79 3.16 -11.78
C ASN A 133 22.62 4.65 -11.35
N GLY A 134 21.76 4.91 -10.36
CA GLY A 134 21.53 6.27 -9.85
C GLY A 134 20.51 7.10 -10.65
N GLY A 135 19.77 6.49 -11.56
CA GLY A 135 18.66 7.15 -12.28
C GLY A 135 17.47 7.44 -11.38
N LEU A 136 16.57 8.29 -11.84
CA LEU A 136 15.36 8.66 -11.13
C LEU A 136 14.17 7.78 -11.53
N PRO A 137 13.15 7.60 -10.64
CA PRO A 137 11.89 6.98 -10.99
C PRO A 137 11.20 7.69 -12.16
N SER A 138 10.91 6.96 -13.22
CA SER A 138 10.35 7.51 -14.47
C SER A 138 8.83 7.45 -14.56
N ARG A 139 8.20 6.65 -13.71
CA ARG A 139 6.76 6.42 -13.70
C ARG A 139 6.18 6.64 -12.30
N PRO A 140 4.91 7.09 -12.23
CA PRO A 140 4.24 7.26 -10.95
C PRO A 140 3.94 5.91 -10.31
N SER A 141 4.03 5.86 -8.99
CA SER A 141 3.61 4.70 -8.21
C SER A 141 2.09 4.49 -8.27
N MET A 142 1.64 3.28 -7.97
CA MET A 142 0.21 2.95 -7.88
C MET A 142 -0.53 3.89 -6.92
N GLY A 143 0.04 4.18 -5.76
CA GLY A 143 -0.56 5.12 -4.79
C GLY A 143 -0.71 6.54 -5.34
N SER A 144 0.28 7.00 -6.11
CA SER A 144 0.21 8.30 -6.77
C SER A 144 -0.85 8.35 -7.88
N ILE A 145 -1.06 7.25 -8.60
CA ILE A 145 -2.15 7.12 -9.58
C ILE A 145 -3.51 7.19 -8.85
N VAL A 146 -3.66 6.48 -7.73
CA VAL A 146 -4.89 6.53 -6.91
C VAL A 146 -5.15 7.96 -6.43
N SER A 147 -4.11 8.66 -5.95
CA SER A 147 -4.20 10.07 -5.55
C SER A 147 -4.65 10.97 -6.71
N ARG A 148 -4.10 10.77 -7.91
CA ARG A 148 -4.48 11.54 -9.11
C ARG A 148 -5.94 11.32 -9.51
N ILE A 149 -6.45 10.09 -9.38
CA ILE A 149 -7.81 9.74 -9.80
C ILE A 149 -8.86 10.18 -8.77
N ARG A 150 -8.56 10.04 -7.47
CA ARG A 150 -9.53 10.28 -6.39
C ARG A 150 -9.41 11.66 -5.75
N GLY A 151 -8.40 12.43 -6.15
CA GLY A 151 -7.98 13.66 -5.47
C GLY A 151 -6.93 13.39 -4.40
N SER A 152 -6.10 14.39 -4.12
CA SER A 152 -5.01 14.30 -3.14
C SER A 152 -5.50 14.06 -1.70
N ASN A 153 -6.74 14.47 -1.40
CA ASN A 153 -7.39 14.23 -0.11
C ASN A 153 -8.80 13.68 -0.29
N HIS A 154 -9.23 12.87 0.67
CA HIS A 154 -10.61 12.39 0.76
C HIS A 154 -11.57 13.57 0.97
N PRO A 155 -12.61 13.76 0.11
CA PRO A 155 -13.40 14.99 0.07
C PRO A 155 -14.18 15.28 1.35
N ARG A 156 -14.59 14.25 2.10
CA ARG A 156 -15.37 14.40 3.33
C ARG A 156 -14.53 14.47 4.60
N THR A 157 -13.42 13.71 4.64
CA THR A 157 -12.62 13.56 5.86
C THR A 157 -11.34 14.40 5.84
N GLY A 158 -10.91 14.90 4.68
CA GLY A 158 -9.65 15.61 4.52
C GLY A 158 -8.42 14.71 4.65
N MET A 159 -8.59 13.38 4.84
CA MET A 159 -7.48 12.44 4.94
C MET A 159 -6.71 12.38 3.61
N PRO A 160 -5.37 12.47 3.62
CA PRO A 160 -4.58 12.25 2.41
C PRO A 160 -4.92 10.92 1.76
N THR A 161 -5.16 10.95 0.44
CA THR A 161 -5.52 9.75 -0.32
C THR A 161 -4.39 8.74 -0.35
N TYR A 162 -3.15 9.21 -0.45
CA TYR A 162 -1.96 8.36 -0.42
C TYR A 162 -1.08 8.70 0.78
N VAL A 163 -0.86 7.73 1.67
CA VAL A 163 -0.02 7.86 2.87
C VAL A 163 1.07 6.79 2.85
N ARG A 164 2.31 7.16 3.22
CA ARG A 164 3.39 6.19 3.41
C ARG A 164 3.82 6.11 4.88
N LEU A 165 4.03 4.88 5.34
CA LEU A 165 4.62 4.56 6.63
C LEU A 165 6.00 3.93 6.40
N GLY A 166 7.02 4.78 6.26
CA GLY A 166 8.36 4.42 5.82
C GLY A 166 8.54 4.50 4.30
N GLY A 167 9.72 4.94 3.86
CA GLY A 167 10.07 5.07 2.44
C GLY A 167 10.29 3.71 1.78
N ILE A 168 9.89 3.60 0.51
CA ILE A 168 10.05 2.39 -0.30
C ILE A 168 11.06 2.60 -1.43
N GLY A 169 11.24 3.83 -1.88
CA GLY A 169 11.83 4.15 -3.16
C GLY A 169 10.81 3.95 -4.29
N SER A 170 10.90 4.73 -5.35
CA SER A 170 9.95 4.71 -6.47
C SER A 170 8.46 4.80 -6.09
N ASP A 171 8.17 5.30 -4.89
CA ASP A 171 6.82 5.48 -4.35
C ASP A 171 6.24 6.87 -4.64
N GLY A 172 6.95 7.70 -5.40
CA GLY A 172 6.57 9.07 -5.73
C GLY A 172 5.65 9.21 -6.94
N ALA A 173 5.30 10.46 -7.21
CA ALA A 173 4.35 10.84 -8.26
C ALA A 173 4.97 10.97 -9.66
N ALA A 174 6.30 10.98 -9.79
CA ALA A 174 6.99 11.23 -11.06
C ALA A 174 6.36 12.42 -11.83
N PHE A 175 5.92 12.22 -13.07
CA PHE A 175 5.33 13.27 -13.90
C PHE A 175 3.90 13.70 -13.49
N LEU A 176 3.26 13.06 -12.52
CA LEU A 176 1.92 13.47 -12.04
C LEU A 176 1.94 14.69 -11.12
N GLY A 177 3.13 15.21 -10.80
CA GLY A 177 3.30 16.34 -9.91
C GLY A 177 3.27 16.00 -8.43
N SER A 178 3.95 16.80 -7.65
CA SER A 178 4.23 16.58 -6.22
C SER A 178 2.98 16.46 -5.35
N ALA A 179 1.88 17.10 -5.71
CA ALA A 179 0.59 17.01 -5.02
C ALA A 179 0.02 15.57 -4.95
N ASN A 180 0.47 14.68 -5.84
CA ASN A 180 0.09 13.28 -5.86
C ASN A 180 1.12 12.36 -5.19
N SER A 181 2.17 12.91 -4.59
CA SER A 181 3.17 12.16 -3.83
C SER A 181 2.59 11.66 -2.50
N PRO A 182 3.15 10.58 -1.91
CA PRO A 182 2.66 10.09 -0.64
C PRO A 182 2.85 11.11 0.48
N PHE A 183 1.82 11.27 1.30
CA PHE A 183 1.94 11.99 2.56
C PHE A 183 2.77 11.16 3.55
N ASP A 184 3.85 11.75 4.10
CA ASP A 184 4.71 11.13 5.08
C ASP A 184 4.45 11.70 6.49
N PRO A 185 3.78 10.95 7.39
CA PRO A 185 3.49 11.45 8.74
C PRO A 185 4.74 11.51 9.65
N ALA A 186 5.86 10.90 9.28
CA ALA A 186 7.13 11.02 10.00
C ALA A 186 7.96 12.21 9.51
N GLY A 187 7.63 12.77 8.35
CA GLY A 187 8.32 13.90 7.73
C GLY A 187 7.97 15.26 8.36
N GLN A 188 8.47 16.32 7.73
CA GLN A 188 8.24 17.71 8.15
C GLN A 188 6.74 18.07 8.21
N ALA A 189 5.92 17.41 7.38
CA ALA A 189 4.47 17.61 7.35
C ALA A 189 3.79 17.41 8.72
N ARG A 190 4.26 16.48 9.55
CA ARG A 190 3.71 16.25 10.89
C ARG A 190 3.92 17.44 11.83
N LYS A 191 5.05 18.13 11.74
CA LYS A 191 5.33 19.32 12.56
C LYS A 191 4.37 20.46 12.23
N ASN A 192 3.92 20.53 10.99
CA ASN A 192 3.01 21.55 10.49
C ASN A 192 1.53 21.20 10.74
N MET A 193 1.22 19.97 11.16
CA MET A 193 -0.16 19.55 11.51
C MET A 193 -0.68 20.16 12.82
N ALA A 194 0.18 20.64 13.67
CA ALA A 194 -0.21 21.31 14.92
C ALA A 194 -0.56 22.77 14.64
N LEU A 195 -1.83 23.13 14.76
CA LEU A 195 -2.27 24.53 14.66
C LEU A 195 -1.69 25.34 15.82
N THR A 196 -0.73 26.21 15.52
CA THR A 196 -0.18 27.20 16.46
C THR A 196 -1.00 28.50 16.48
N VAL A 197 -2.02 28.62 15.60
CA VAL A 197 -2.81 29.85 15.39
C VAL A 197 -4.29 29.56 15.54
N LYS A 198 -5.05 30.48 16.17
CA LYS A 198 -6.51 30.38 16.31
C LYS A 198 -7.18 30.38 14.94
N HIS A 199 -8.25 29.57 14.79
CA HIS A 199 -8.97 29.38 13.52
C HIS A 199 -9.35 30.70 12.81
N ASN A 200 -9.82 31.70 13.54
CA ASN A 200 -10.22 33.00 12.99
C ASN A 200 -9.08 33.82 12.37
N ARG A 201 -7.82 33.53 12.72
CA ARG A 201 -6.64 34.17 12.11
C ARG A 201 -6.10 33.41 10.90
N LEU A 202 -6.52 32.17 10.70
CA LEU A 202 -6.10 31.35 9.56
C LEU A 202 -6.72 31.83 8.25
N ASP A 203 -8.01 32.17 8.28
CA ASP A 203 -8.72 32.67 7.08
C ASP A 203 -8.15 34.00 6.60
N ASN A 204 -7.79 34.91 7.54
CA ASN A 204 -7.15 36.17 7.18
C ASN A 204 -5.75 35.99 6.59
N ARG A 205 -4.95 35.05 7.12
CA ARG A 205 -3.61 34.72 6.57
C ARG A 205 -3.72 34.06 5.20
N ARG A 206 -4.72 33.18 5.00
CA ARG A 206 -4.98 32.53 3.71
C ARG A 206 -5.36 33.56 2.64
N SER A 207 -6.22 34.53 2.95
CA SER A 207 -6.59 35.61 2.03
C SER A 207 -5.40 36.48 1.66
N LEU A 208 -4.49 36.73 2.61
CA LEU A 208 -3.26 37.52 2.37
C LEU A 208 -2.26 36.74 1.51
N LEU A 209 -2.05 35.44 1.79
CA LEU A 209 -1.19 34.55 0.99
C LEU A 209 -1.75 34.43 -0.43
N SER A 210 -3.04 34.17 -0.61
CA SER A 210 -3.64 34.05 -1.94
C SER A 210 -3.56 35.36 -2.73
N GLY A 211 -3.57 36.52 -2.06
CA GLY A 211 -3.33 37.83 -2.70
C GLY A 211 -1.89 37.99 -3.20
N LEU A 212 -0.89 37.54 -2.43
CA LEU A 212 0.53 37.56 -2.79
C LEU A 212 0.85 36.52 -3.88
N ASP A 213 0.25 35.32 -3.79
CA ASP A 213 0.46 34.23 -4.74
C ASP A 213 -0.15 34.53 -6.12
N ASN A 214 -1.24 35.29 -6.18
CA ASN A 214 -1.82 35.75 -7.45
C ASN A 214 -0.85 36.66 -8.23
N ILE A 215 0.01 37.41 -7.55
CA ILE A 215 1.03 38.25 -8.18
C ILE A 215 2.16 37.37 -8.75
N ASN A 216 2.56 36.34 -8.02
CA ASN A 216 3.61 35.41 -8.45
C ASN A 216 3.15 34.44 -9.57
N ARG A 217 1.88 34.03 -9.60
CA ARG A 217 1.31 33.16 -10.65
C ARG A 217 1.33 33.78 -12.04
N GLN A 218 1.26 35.10 -12.15
CA GLN A 218 1.37 35.78 -13.45
C GLN A 218 2.78 35.66 -14.06
N VAL A 219 3.76 35.22 -13.28
CA VAL A 219 5.18 35.06 -13.67
C VAL A 219 5.60 33.58 -13.76
N ASP A 220 4.81 32.64 -13.21
CA ASP A 220 5.18 31.21 -13.15
C ASP A 220 4.79 30.46 -14.43
N SER A 221 5.76 30.27 -15.33
CA SER A 221 5.63 29.45 -16.54
C SER A 221 5.84 27.95 -16.30
N THR A 222 6.17 27.51 -15.08
CA THR A 222 6.62 26.14 -14.78
C THR A 222 5.60 25.26 -14.09
N GLY A 223 4.47 25.81 -13.64
CA GLY A 223 3.45 25.08 -12.87
C GLY A 223 3.88 24.66 -11.45
N LEU A 224 5.01 25.18 -10.97
CA LEU A 224 5.54 24.88 -9.63
C LEU A 224 4.62 25.45 -8.55
N MET A 225 3.99 26.59 -8.81
CA MET A 225 3.07 27.24 -7.89
C MET A 225 1.74 26.49 -7.74
N GLU A 226 1.22 25.87 -8.82
CA GLU A 226 0.04 25.00 -8.74
C GLU A 226 0.29 23.78 -7.82
N GLY A 227 1.51 23.24 -7.85
CA GLY A 227 1.92 22.16 -6.97
C GLY A 227 1.97 22.59 -5.50
N LEU A 228 2.48 23.78 -5.21
CA LEU A 228 2.54 24.37 -3.86
C LEU A 228 1.13 24.62 -3.30
N ASP A 229 0.24 25.20 -4.08
CA ASP A 229 -1.15 25.43 -3.70
C ASP A 229 -1.89 24.11 -3.36
N ALA A 230 -1.66 23.06 -4.13
CA ALA A 230 -2.26 21.76 -3.88
C ALA A 230 -1.75 21.16 -2.56
N PHE A 231 -0.46 21.32 -2.23
CA PHE A 231 0.10 20.91 -0.95
C PHE A 231 -0.45 21.72 0.23
N GLU A 232 -0.59 23.02 0.07
CA GLU A 232 -1.18 23.86 1.11
C GLU A 232 -2.63 23.51 1.35
N GLN A 233 -3.41 23.29 0.30
CA GLN A 233 -4.80 22.83 0.41
C GLN A 233 -4.88 21.44 1.06
N GLN A 234 -3.99 20.54 0.73
CA GLN A 234 -3.89 19.22 1.32
C GLN A 234 -3.60 19.31 2.82
N ALA A 235 -2.59 20.07 3.20
CA ALA A 235 -2.21 20.28 4.58
C ALA A 235 -3.33 20.97 5.37
N PHE A 236 -3.97 21.98 4.79
CA PHE A 236 -5.06 22.72 5.41
C PHE A 236 -6.29 21.85 5.66
N SER A 237 -6.69 21.04 4.68
CA SER A 237 -7.80 20.08 4.80
C SER A 237 -7.54 19.07 5.91
N LEU A 238 -6.31 18.56 6.02
CA LEU A 238 -5.94 17.63 7.08
C LEU A 238 -5.95 18.30 8.46
N VAL A 239 -5.40 19.52 8.56
CA VAL A 239 -5.32 20.29 9.82
C VAL A 239 -6.68 20.65 10.37
N LEU A 240 -7.63 21.01 9.51
CA LEU A 240 -9.01 21.36 9.90
C LEU A 240 -9.87 20.14 10.20
N SER A 241 -9.49 18.96 9.73
CA SER A 241 -10.25 17.73 9.90
C SER A 241 -9.95 17.04 11.24
N ARG A 242 -10.91 16.24 11.71
CA ARG A 242 -10.68 15.33 12.85
C ARG A 242 -9.79 14.12 12.49
N SER A 243 -9.42 13.98 11.22
CA SER A 243 -8.66 12.85 10.68
C SER A 243 -7.23 12.77 11.22
N GLN A 244 -6.67 13.87 11.75
CA GLN A 244 -5.40 13.87 12.47
C GLN A 244 -5.35 12.80 13.58
N ARG A 245 -6.47 12.54 14.25
CA ARG A 245 -6.56 11.53 15.33
C ARG A 245 -6.24 10.12 14.85
N ALA A 246 -6.38 9.83 13.54
CA ALA A 246 -6.05 8.52 12.98
C ALA A 246 -4.55 8.23 13.04
N PHE A 247 -3.70 9.25 13.01
CA PHE A 247 -2.24 9.10 13.11
C PHE A 247 -1.77 8.80 14.55
N GLU A 248 -2.60 9.05 15.57
CA GLU A 248 -2.24 8.93 16.98
C GLU A 248 -2.75 7.62 17.57
N LEU A 249 -1.86 6.65 17.78
CA LEU A 249 -2.21 5.34 18.34
C LEU A 249 -2.73 5.40 19.77
N LYS A 250 -2.41 6.47 20.54
CA LYS A 250 -2.94 6.67 21.90
C LYS A 250 -4.47 6.76 21.96
N ASN A 251 -5.11 7.03 20.83
CA ASN A 251 -6.57 7.13 20.72
C ASN A 251 -7.23 5.77 20.39
N GLU A 252 -6.46 4.69 20.29
CA GLU A 252 -6.98 3.35 20.03
C GLU A 252 -7.31 2.63 21.32
N ASP A 253 -8.26 1.67 21.26
CA ASP A 253 -8.54 0.77 22.37
C ASP A 253 -7.25 0.01 22.78
N PRO A 254 -6.86 0.01 24.04
CA PRO A 254 -5.69 -0.72 24.54
C PRO A 254 -5.71 -2.21 24.20
N ARG A 255 -6.89 -2.85 24.13
CA ARG A 255 -7.05 -4.25 23.74
C ARG A 255 -6.65 -4.48 22.30
N VAL A 256 -7.09 -3.59 21.39
CA VAL A 256 -6.72 -3.62 19.98
C VAL A 256 -5.23 -3.34 19.81
N SER A 257 -4.70 -2.32 20.50
CA SER A 257 -3.26 -2.04 20.48
C SER A 257 -2.43 -3.24 20.94
N SER A 258 -2.87 -3.96 21.95
CA SER A 258 -2.20 -5.16 22.45
C SER A 258 -2.23 -6.32 21.46
N LEU A 259 -3.32 -6.46 20.68
CA LEU A 259 -3.44 -7.47 19.62
C LEU A 259 -2.35 -7.31 18.56
N TYR A 260 -2.07 -6.08 18.17
CA TYR A 260 -1.03 -5.77 17.18
C TYR A 260 0.40 -5.82 17.74
N GLY A 261 0.56 -5.62 19.03
CA GLY A 261 1.87 -5.57 19.67
C GLY A 261 2.71 -4.35 19.30
N SER A 262 4.04 -4.50 19.29
CA SER A 262 5.00 -3.42 19.00
C SER A 262 5.55 -3.47 17.57
N GLY A 263 6.39 -2.51 17.20
CA GLY A 263 7.15 -2.50 15.95
C GLY A 263 6.24 -2.48 14.71
N LEU A 264 6.35 -3.50 13.86
CA LEU A 264 5.55 -3.62 12.63
C LEU A 264 4.05 -3.67 12.93
N GLY A 265 3.64 -4.31 14.03
CA GLY A 265 2.24 -4.36 14.43
C GLY A 265 1.64 -2.97 14.65
N GLN A 266 2.37 -2.06 15.29
CA GLN A 266 1.92 -0.67 15.44
C GLN A 266 1.81 0.08 14.10
N GLN A 267 2.66 -0.25 13.13
CA GLN A 267 2.55 0.33 11.78
C GLN A 267 1.30 -0.20 11.05
N MET A 268 1.00 -1.50 11.17
CA MET A 268 -0.22 -2.12 10.64
C MET A 268 -1.48 -1.53 11.29
N LEU A 269 -1.48 -1.36 12.60
CA LEU A 269 -2.57 -0.69 13.33
C LEU A 269 -2.77 0.75 12.81
N ARG A 270 -1.69 1.49 12.60
CA ARG A 270 -1.77 2.84 12.03
C ARG A 270 -2.33 2.81 10.60
N ALA A 271 -1.88 1.87 9.76
CA ALA A 271 -2.40 1.72 8.41
C ALA A 271 -3.91 1.42 8.41
N ARG A 272 -4.39 0.52 9.27
CA ARG A 272 -5.83 0.24 9.44
C ARG A 272 -6.60 1.51 9.84
N ARG A 273 -6.12 2.27 10.82
CA ARG A 273 -6.76 3.52 11.25
C ARG A 273 -6.81 4.57 10.15
N LEU A 274 -5.78 4.65 9.31
CA LEU A 274 -5.71 5.59 8.20
C LEU A 274 -6.75 5.25 7.11
N VAL A 275 -6.87 3.97 6.74
CA VAL A 275 -7.89 3.56 5.76
C VAL A 275 -9.31 3.71 6.33
N GLU A 276 -9.52 3.44 7.61
CA GLU A 276 -10.78 3.70 8.31
C GLU A 276 -11.16 5.20 8.30
N ALA A 277 -10.16 6.08 8.35
CA ALA A 277 -10.34 7.54 8.25
C ALA A 277 -10.43 8.06 6.81
N GLY A 278 -10.33 7.21 5.79
CA GLY A 278 -10.55 7.56 4.38
C GLY A 278 -9.28 7.62 3.52
N ALA A 279 -8.11 7.15 3.99
CA ALA A 279 -6.96 6.98 3.11
C ALA A 279 -7.26 5.92 2.05
N GLY A 280 -7.03 6.24 0.77
CA GLY A 280 -7.28 5.32 -0.35
C GLY A 280 -6.15 4.33 -0.60
N PHE A 281 -4.92 4.72 -0.27
CA PHE A 281 -3.73 3.88 -0.44
C PHE A 281 -2.73 4.15 0.68
N VAL A 282 -2.34 3.11 1.41
CA VAL A 282 -1.36 3.22 2.50
C VAL A 282 -0.24 2.23 2.24
N THR A 283 1.01 2.70 2.17
CA THR A 283 2.18 1.82 2.12
C THR A 283 2.79 1.66 3.50
N VAL A 284 3.18 0.43 3.85
CA VAL A 284 3.91 0.09 5.07
C VAL A 284 5.22 -0.56 4.66
N SER A 285 6.35 0.09 4.94
CA SER A 285 7.67 -0.46 4.62
C SER A 285 8.21 -1.28 5.78
N TYR A 286 8.61 -2.52 5.47
CA TYR A 286 9.28 -3.42 6.39
C TYR A 286 10.49 -4.04 5.71
N GLY A 287 11.68 -3.51 5.98
CA GLY A 287 12.95 -3.94 5.39
C GLY A 287 13.60 -5.13 6.09
N GLY A 288 14.82 -5.46 5.64
CA GLY A 288 15.64 -6.52 6.24
C GLY A 288 15.48 -7.88 5.57
N TRP A 289 14.94 -7.93 4.35
CA TRP A 289 14.71 -9.17 3.61
C TRP A 289 15.80 -9.52 2.60
N ASP A 290 16.84 -8.70 2.49
CA ASP A 290 18.02 -8.97 1.64
C ASP A 290 19.00 -9.91 2.36
N MET A 291 18.62 -11.17 2.45
CA MET A 291 19.32 -12.18 3.25
C MET A 291 20.30 -12.95 2.38
N HIS A 292 21.60 -12.59 2.45
CA HIS A 292 22.68 -13.25 1.72
C HIS A 292 23.34 -14.41 2.50
N GLY A 293 22.92 -14.70 3.71
CA GLY A 293 23.41 -15.77 4.57
C GLY A 293 22.58 -15.93 5.83
N LYS A 294 22.80 -16.99 6.57
CA LYS A 294 22.07 -17.31 7.81
C LYS A 294 20.54 -17.20 7.63
N ILE A 295 20.04 -17.73 6.50
CA ILE A 295 18.65 -17.58 6.09
C ILE A 295 17.69 -18.02 7.19
N GLU A 296 17.92 -19.20 7.79
CA GLU A 296 17.04 -19.73 8.84
C GLU A 296 16.96 -18.81 10.06
N GLU A 297 18.09 -18.34 10.59
CA GLU A 297 18.15 -17.43 11.73
C GLU A 297 17.44 -16.12 11.43
N SER A 298 17.74 -15.54 10.27
CA SER A 298 17.16 -14.28 9.82
C SER A 298 15.66 -14.39 9.59
N MET A 299 15.19 -15.47 8.95
CA MET A 299 13.77 -15.74 8.73
C MET A 299 13.03 -15.87 10.05
N ARG A 300 13.52 -16.67 11.00
CA ARG A 300 12.87 -16.84 12.31
C ARG A 300 12.68 -15.51 13.05
N LYS A 301 13.63 -14.58 12.92
CA LYS A 301 13.55 -13.25 13.53
C LYS A 301 12.59 -12.30 12.78
N THR A 302 12.76 -12.19 11.47
CA THR A 302 12.06 -11.18 10.65
C THR A 302 10.63 -11.60 10.36
N SER A 303 10.41 -12.87 9.99
CA SER A 303 9.08 -13.36 9.66
C SER A 303 8.15 -13.44 10.86
N ALA A 304 8.64 -13.68 12.07
CA ALA A 304 7.79 -13.71 13.27
C ALA A 304 7.04 -12.39 13.51
N GLN A 305 7.68 -11.25 13.21
CA GLN A 305 7.03 -9.94 13.30
C GLN A 305 6.00 -9.75 12.17
N LEU A 306 6.33 -10.17 10.95
CA LEU A 306 5.43 -10.09 9.80
C LEU A 306 4.20 -10.98 10.01
N ASP A 307 4.43 -12.23 10.39
CA ASP A 307 3.39 -13.24 10.66
C ASP A 307 2.38 -12.72 11.69
N HIS A 308 2.88 -12.19 12.82
CA HIS A 308 2.02 -11.63 13.86
C HIS A 308 1.26 -10.39 13.39
N ALA A 309 1.96 -9.43 12.77
CA ALA A 309 1.38 -8.14 12.42
C ALA A 309 0.33 -8.26 11.29
N VAL A 310 0.59 -9.10 10.29
CA VAL A 310 -0.36 -9.35 9.20
C VAL A 310 -1.57 -10.14 9.68
N HIS A 311 -1.36 -11.18 10.50
CA HIS A 311 -2.46 -11.91 11.11
C HIS A 311 -3.37 -10.96 11.91
N ALA A 312 -2.80 -10.12 12.78
CA ALA A 312 -3.57 -9.15 13.56
C ALA A 312 -4.36 -8.18 12.67
N LEU A 313 -3.74 -7.71 11.58
CA LEU A 313 -4.42 -6.83 10.62
C LEU A 313 -5.60 -7.52 9.93
N ILE A 314 -5.42 -8.75 9.44
CA ILE A 314 -6.48 -9.51 8.76
C ILE A 314 -7.65 -9.75 9.72
N GLU A 315 -7.38 -10.18 10.96
CA GLU A 315 -8.42 -10.43 11.96
C GLU A 315 -9.15 -9.13 12.36
N ASP A 316 -8.46 -8.02 12.59
CA ASP A 316 -9.09 -6.73 12.93
C ASP A 316 -9.95 -6.19 11.78
N LEU A 317 -9.48 -6.29 10.53
CA LEU A 317 -10.26 -5.91 9.35
C LEU A 317 -11.53 -6.76 9.22
N ASN A 318 -11.42 -8.07 9.44
CA ASN A 318 -12.56 -8.98 9.36
C ASN A 318 -13.58 -8.70 10.49
N GLN A 319 -13.13 -8.54 11.73
CA GLN A 319 -14.01 -8.23 12.88
C GLN A 319 -14.75 -6.89 12.69
N ARG A 320 -14.14 -5.94 12.00
CA ARG A 320 -14.75 -4.64 11.69
C ARG A 320 -15.57 -4.63 10.38
N SER A 321 -15.68 -5.78 9.69
CA SER A 321 -16.31 -5.87 8.37
C SER A 321 -15.69 -4.92 7.33
N MET A 322 -14.41 -4.61 7.48
CA MET A 322 -13.62 -3.79 6.55
C MET A 322 -12.97 -4.63 5.46
N ASP A 323 -12.91 -5.94 5.59
CA ASP A 323 -12.37 -6.91 4.64
C ASP A 323 -13.00 -6.80 3.25
N ARG A 324 -14.25 -6.33 3.16
CA ARG A 324 -14.94 -6.08 1.88
C ARG A 324 -14.46 -4.84 1.13
N ASN A 325 -13.82 -3.90 1.84
CA ASN A 325 -13.47 -2.58 1.32
C ASN A 325 -11.97 -2.29 1.40
N VAL A 326 -11.20 -3.12 2.09
CA VAL A 326 -9.75 -2.96 2.26
C VAL A 326 -9.04 -4.17 1.69
N LEU A 327 -8.22 -3.94 0.67
CA LEU A 327 -7.30 -4.94 0.11
C LEU A 327 -5.95 -4.80 0.79
N VAL A 328 -5.47 -5.89 1.39
CA VAL A 328 -4.07 -5.98 1.88
C VAL A 328 -3.25 -6.71 0.82
N VAL A 329 -2.14 -6.10 0.40
CA VAL A 329 -1.18 -6.66 -0.57
C VAL A 329 0.17 -6.76 0.12
N ILE A 330 0.83 -7.92 -0.01
CA ILE A 330 2.17 -8.19 0.54
C ILE A 330 3.11 -8.60 -0.58
#